data_ce959971bf1f84cba5690ce86b6a7b89
#
_entry.id   ce959971bf1f84cba5690ce86b6a7b89
#
_cell.length_a   1.000
_cell.length_b   1.000
_cell.length_c   1.000
_cell.angle_alpha   90.00
_cell.angle_beta   90.00
_cell.angle_gamma   90.00
#
_symmetry.space_group_name_H-M   'P 1'
#
loop_
_entity.id
_entity.type
_entity.pdbx_description
1 polymer ?
#
loop_
_entity_poly.entity_id
_entity_poly.type
_entity_poly.pdbx_seq_one_letter_code
_entity_poly.pdbx_strand_id
1 'polypeptide(L)'
;MEERRNQLSITEMLSRAFNLCKTNILEILKVVGIFVVPAMIIPIVVFATLAMTVFFSISIYSGSDLERMFGALGVGSILLIIVLIALATVVSLFGTLIITKILDDANKGNQVSWKSATGYVWNRIWSIIGLNILVWLILFGTLFSVVVLSGVLMIVTFGIGAIIAIPFLVAVIVMVIPLSSLFNSMFIVNELRVTESIKETFLLFKKGYFWSTIGKLAAISGIYIGVSVVLGIFQVVPVIGFIVTILGRIAMSIYTICYLNIFVLDRMKPNNNLFGDNFIDPII
;
A
#
# COMPACT_ATOMS: atom_id res chain seq x y z
N MET A 1 -21.87 22.58 -12.57
CA MET A 1 -21.55 21.53 -13.58
C MET A 1 -20.20 21.74 -14.27
N GLU A 2 -19.59 22.90 -14.17
CA GLU A 2 -18.28 23.20 -14.80
C GLU A 2 -17.06 22.56 -14.12
N GLU A 3 -17.11 22.31 -12.80
CA GLU A 3 -15.99 21.68 -12.07
C GLU A 3 -15.61 20.27 -12.55
N ARG A 4 -16.46 19.58 -13.29
CA ARG A 4 -16.19 18.21 -13.80
C ARG A 4 -15.30 18.17 -15.05
N ARG A 5 -15.12 19.28 -15.77
CA ARG A 5 -14.45 19.29 -17.08
C ARG A 5 -12.93 19.15 -17.03
N ASN A 6 -12.28 19.41 -15.90
CA ASN A 6 -10.81 19.44 -15.80
C ASN A 6 -10.20 18.28 -15.00
N GLN A 7 -10.95 17.23 -14.68
CA GLN A 7 -10.38 16.07 -14.00
C GLN A 7 -9.75 15.09 -15.00
N LEU A 8 -8.56 14.62 -14.68
CA LEU A 8 -7.89 13.60 -15.48
C LEU A 8 -8.75 12.33 -15.60
N SER A 9 -8.82 11.76 -16.79
CA SER A 9 -9.41 10.45 -17.01
C SER A 9 -8.54 9.35 -16.36
N ILE A 10 -9.11 8.17 -16.12
CA ILE A 10 -8.36 7.02 -15.58
C ILE A 10 -7.17 6.70 -16.49
N THR A 11 -7.38 6.69 -17.81
CA THR A 11 -6.33 6.37 -18.78
C THR A 11 -5.19 7.39 -18.75
N GLU A 12 -5.51 8.68 -18.68
CA GLU A 12 -4.50 9.75 -18.53
C GLU A 12 -3.72 9.62 -17.23
N MET A 13 -4.41 9.32 -16.12
CA MET A 13 -3.74 9.10 -14.83
C MET A 13 -2.79 7.89 -14.88
N LEU A 14 -3.20 6.79 -15.50
CA LEU A 14 -2.37 5.61 -15.68
C LEU A 14 -1.13 5.90 -16.55
N SER A 15 -1.32 6.61 -17.66
CA SER A 15 -0.22 7.00 -18.56
C SER A 15 0.77 7.94 -17.86
N ARG A 16 0.27 8.96 -17.16
CA ARG A 16 1.11 9.89 -16.39
C ARG A 16 1.86 9.19 -15.26
N ALA A 17 1.21 8.28 -14.55
CA ALA A 17 1.83 7.47 -13.50
C ALA A 17 2.99 6.62 -14.06
N PHE A 18 2.78 6.01 -15.21
CA PHE A 18 3.83 5.22 -15.87
C PHE A 18 5.02 6.08 -16.28
N ASN A 19 4.77 7.23 -16.91
CA ASN A 19 5.84 8.15 -17.32
C ASN A 19 6.61 8.70 -16.11
N LEU A 20 5.90 9.08 -15.03
CA LEU A 20 6.51 9.56 -13.80
C LEU A 20 7.43 8.51 -13.15
N CYS A 21 6.97 7.25 -13.11
CA CYS A 21 7.78 6.13 -12.65
C CYS A 21 9.02 5.93 -13.52
N LYS A 22 8.83 5.88 -14.85
CA LYS A 22 9.91 5.64 -15.81
C LYS A 22 10.99 6.71 -15.73
N THR A 23 10.61 7.97 -15.66
CA THR A 23 11.57 9.11 -15.62
C THR A 23 12.40 9.10 -14.35
N ASN A 24 11.83 8.68 -13.20
CA ASN A 24 12.49 8.71 -11.91
C ASN A 24 12.96 7.34 -11.41
N ILE A 25 13.00 6.34 -12.30
CA ILE A 25 13.24 4.94 -11.94
C ILE A 25 14.54 4.72 -11.17
N LEU A 26 15.62 5.43 -11.51
CA LEU A 26 16.91 5.27 -10.86
C LEU A 26 16.89 5.70 -9.39
N GLU A 27 16.26 6.82 -9.07
CA GLU A 27 16.13 7.29 -7.69
C GLU A 27 15.19 6.39 -6.88
N ILE A 28 14.11 5.91 -7.50
CA ILE A 28 13.19 4.94 -6.90
C ILE A 28 13.90 3.62 -6.60
N LEU A 29 14.69 3.07 -7.54
CA LEU A 29 15.43 1.82 -7.35
C LEU A 29 16.45 1.90 -6.21
N LYS A 30 17.10 3.04 -5.99
CA LYS A 30 17.99 3.25 -4.83
C LYS A 30 17.22 3.08 -3.53
N VAL A 31 16.02 3.68 -3.41
CA VAL A 31 15.17 3.56 -2.22
C VAL A 31 14.66 2.13 -2.06
N VAL A 32 14.24 1.49 -3.15
CA VAL A 32 13.81 0.08 -3.12
C VAL A 32 14.93 -0.82 -2.61
N GLY A 33 16.14 -0.66 -3.12
CA GLY A 33 17.30 -1.48 -2.71
C GLY A 33 17.68 -1.27 -1.24
N ILE A 34 17.57 -0.05 -0.72
CA ILE A 34 18.00 0.29 0.64
C ILE A 34 16.91 -0.01 1.68
N PHE A 35 15.64 0.20 1.38
CA PHE A 35 14.55 0.12 2.36
C PHE A 35 13.58 -1.04 2.09
N VAL A 36 13.11 -1.19 0.84
CA VAL A 36 12.04 -2.16 0.53
C VAL A 36 12.57 -3.58 0.49
N VAL A 37 13.70 -3.81 -0.19
CA VAL A 37 14.29 -5.16 -0.30
C VAL A 37 14.68 -5.72 1.07
N PRO A 38 15.42 -5.02 1.94
CA PRO A 38 15.72 -5.52 3.28
C PRO A 38 14.46 -5.78 4.12
N ALA A 39 13.46 -4.89 4.04
CA ALA A 39 12.20 -5.09 4.74
C ALA A 39 11.42 -6.33 4.27
N MET A 40 11.57 -6.75 3.02
CA MET A 40 10.97 -7.99 2.50
C MET A 40 11.77 -9.24 2.88
N ILE A 41 13.10 -9.14 2.97
CA ILE A 41 13.96 -10.26 3.34
C ILE A 41 13.74 -10.67 4.80
N ILE A 42 13.57 -9.72 5.71
CA ILE A 42 13.40 -9.99 7.14
C ILE A 42 12.26 -11.00 7.42
N PRO A 43 11.01 -10.79 6.96
CA PRO A 43 9.93 -11.76 7.15
C PRO A 43 10.24 -13.12 6.53
N ILE A 44 10.88 -13.17 5.37
CA ILE A 44 11.22 -14.42 4.68
C ILE A 44 12.19 -15.24 5.53
N VAL A 45 13.24 -14.61 6.06
CA VAL A 45 14.21 -15.25 6.94
C VAL A 45 13.54 -15.74 8.22
N VAL A 46 12.67 -14.92 8.82
CA VAL A 46 11.91 -15.27 10.01
C VAL A 46 11.03 -16.50 9.77
N PHE A 47 10.25 -16.51 8.68
CA PHE A 47 9.38 -17.64 8.35
C PHE A 47 10.18 -18.90 7.99
N ALA A 48 11.30 -18.78 7.26
CA ALA A 48 12.18 -19.90 6.96
C ALA A 48 12.77 -20.52 8.23
N THR A 49 13.23 -19.69 9.17
CA THR A 49 13.77 -20.14 10.45
C THR A 49 12.70 -20.86 11.29
N LEU A 50 11.49 -20.29 11.35
CA LEU A 50 10.36 -20.93 12.03
C LEU A 50 10.02 -22.28 11.41
N ALA A 51 9.88 -22.34 10.08
CA ALA A 51 9.56 -23.58 9.37
C ALA A 51 10.62 -24.65 9.63
N MET A 52 11.91 -24.30 9.61
CA MET A 52 13.00 -25.21 9.97
C MET A 52 12.90 -25.67 11.43
N THR A 53 12.68 -24.75 12.37
CA THR A 53 12.55 -25.10 13.79
C THR A 53 11.39 -26.08 14.01
N VAL A 54 10.23 -25.81 13.41
CA VAL A 54 9.06 -26.70 13.49
C VAL A 54 9.37 -28.07 12.85
N PHE A 55 9.98 -28.08 11.64
CA PHE A 55 10.32 -29.31 10.94
C PHE A 55 11.29 -30.18 11.74
N PHE A 56 12.35 -29.59 12.30
CA PHE A 56 13.30 -30.32 13.14
C PHE A 56 12.66 -30.81 14.44
N SER A 57 11.79 -30.03 15.07
CA SER A 57 11.04 -30.43 16.26
C SER A 57 10.16 -31.66 15.99
N ILE A 58 9.44 -31.68 14.88
CA ILE A 58 8.60 -32.83 14.46
C ILE A 58 9.45 -34.07 14.16
N SER A 59 10.63 -33.89 13.55
CA SER A 59 11.52 -35.00 13.18
C SER A 59 12.18 -35.67 14.38
N ILE A 60 12.43 -34.91 15.45
CA ILE A 60 13.09 -35.40 16.67
C ILE A 60 12.09 -36.02 17.66
N TYR A 61 10.89 -35.47 17.73
CA TYR A 61 9.83 -35.85 18.65
C TYR A 61 8.73 -36.61 17.89
N SER A 62 8.89 -37.93 17.76
CA SER A 62 7.84 -38.80 17.24
C SER A 62 6.73 -38.97 18.27
N GLY A 63 5.65 -38.23 18.11
CA GLY A 63 4.39 -38.41 18.85
C GLY A 63 3.93 -37.17 19.63
N SER A 64 2.68 -36.88 19.48
CA SER A 64 1.67 -36.15 20.29
C SER A 64 2.01 -34.89 21.13
N ASP A 65 3.22 -34.39 21.15
CA ASP A 65 3.61 -33.28 22.03
C ASP A 65 3.60 -31.92 21.32
N LEU A 66 2.44 -31.52 20.80
CA LEU A 66 2.19 -30.13 20.35
C LEU A 66 2.53 -29.10 21.43
N GLU A 67 2.28 -29.43 22.71
CA GLU A 67 2.66 -28.59 23.85
C GLU A 67 4.19 -28.37 23.96
N ARG A 68 4.99 -29.42 23.70
CA ARG A 68 6.45 -29.28 23.70
C ARG A 68 6.98 -28.51 22.50
N MET A 69 6.30 -28.63 21.35
CA MET A 69 6.64 -27.87 20.14
C MET A 69 6.41 -26.36 20.32
N PHE A 70 5.28 -25.97 20.94
CA PHE A 70 5.03 -24.58 21.32
C PHE A 70 5.92 -24.12 22.47
N GLY A 71 6.30 -25.01 23.39
CA GLY A 71 7.25 -24.74 24.45
C GLY A 71 8.67 -24.51 23.95
N ALA A 72 9.11 -25.25 22.92
CA ALA A 72 10.43 -25.08 22.28
C ALA A 72 10.58 -23.75 21.54
N LEU A 73 9.49 -23.23 20.95
CA LEU A 73 9.49 -21.89 20.36
C LEU A 73 9.60 -20.79 21.42
N GLY A 74 9.19 -21.08 22.66
CA GLY A 74 9.24 -20.14 23.79
C GLY A 74 8.60 -18.77 23.54
N VAL A 75 8.08 -18.14 24.56
CA VAL A 75 7.48 -16.78 24.48
C VAL A 75 8.47 -15.76 23.91
N GLY A 76 9.78 -15.91 24.22
CA GLY A 76 10.83 -15.02 23.73
C GLY A 76 10.98 -15.03 22.19
N SER A 77 10.90 -16.20 21.57
CA SER A 77 10.97 -16.31 20.09
C SER A 77 9.77 -15.66 19.41
N ILE A 78 8.57 -15.86 19.97
CA ILE A 78 7.35 -15.23 19.44
C ILE A 78 7.45 -13.70 19.52
N LEU A 79 7.89 -13.17 20.66
CA LEU A 79 8.09 -11.72 20.84
C LEU A 79 9.14 -11.17 19.86
N LEU A 80 10.26 -11.86 19.69
CA LEU A 80 11.31 -11.48 18.72
C LEU A 80 10.75 -11.42 17.30
N ILE A 81 9.96 -12.40 16.89
CA ILE A 81 9.31 -12.44 15.58
C ILE A 81 8.38 -11.25 15.38
N ILE A 82 7.53 -10.95 16.37
CA ILE A 82 6.63 -9.81 16.32
C ILE A 82 7.42 -8.52 16.15
N VAL A 83 8.50 -8.34 16.92
CA VAL A 83 9.36 -7.15 16.83
C VAL A 83 10.03 -7.04 15.47
N LEU A 84 10.54 -8.13 14.90
CA LEU A 84 11.17 -8.13 13.57
C LEU A 84 10.17 -7.84 12.46
N ILE A 85 8.96 -8.37 12.52
CA ILE A 85 7.90 -8.07 11.56
C ILE A 85 7.46 -6.60 11.69
N ALA A 86 7.31 -6.09 12.90
CA ALA A 86 6.99 -4.68 13.13
C ALA A 86 8.08 -3.77 12.58
N LEU A 87 9.35 -4.09 12.82
CA LEU A 87 10.50 -3.34 12.28
C LEU A 87 10.50 -3.36 10.75
N ALA A 88 10.32 -4.53 10.13
CA ALA A 88 10.24 -4.67 8.68
C ALA A 88 9.09 -3.82 8.09
N THR A 89 7.93 -3.81 8.76
CA THR A 89 6.79 -3.00 8.35
C THR A 89 7.12 -1.50 8.40
N VAL A 90 7.76 -1.03 9.46
CA VAL A 90 8.17 0.37 9.61
C VAL A 90 9.19 0.74 8.53
N VAL A 91 10.19 -0.10 8.27
CA VAL A 91 11.21 0.15 7.24
C VAL A 91 10.58 0.19 5.83
N SER A 92 9.67 -0.73 5.53
CA SER A 92 8.92 -0.73 4.27
C SER A 92 8.06 0.52 4.08
N LEU A 93 7.38 0.95 5.15
CA LEU A 93 6.60 2.19 5.17
C LEU A 93 7.48 3.40 4.85
N PHE A 94 8.67 3.46 5.46
CA PHE A 94 9.65 4.50 5.19
C PHE A 94 10.03 4.55 3.71
N GLY A 95 10.38 3.41 3.12
CA GLY A 95 10.68 3.30 1.70
C GLY A 95 9.54 3.84 0.82
N THR A 96 8.30 3.47 1.15
CA THR A 96 7.09 3.92 0.45
C THR A 96 6.94 5.44 0.50
N LEU A 97 7.16 6.05 1.66
CA LEU A 97 7.01 7.50 1.85
C LEU A 97 8.13 8.29 1.19
N ILE A 98 9.36 7.76 1.19
CA ILE A 98 10.49 8.35 0.46
C ILE A 98 10.19 8.35 -1.05
N ILE A 99 9.67 7.25 -1.60
CA ILE A 99 9.23 7.18 -2.99
C ILE A 99 8.12 8.21 -3.26
N THR A 100 7.12 8.31 -2.38
CA THR A 100 6.06 9.31 -2.49
C THR A 100 6.63 10.74 -2.56
N LYS A 101 7.63 11.07 -1.72
CA LYS A 101 8.28 12.39 -1.73
C LYS A 101 9.10 12.64 -2.99
N ILE A 102 9.84 11.64 -3.47
CA ILE A 102 10.56 11.70 -4.76
C ILE A 102 9.61 12.05 -5.89
N LEU A 103 8.44 11.39 -5.93
CA LEU A 103 7.44 11.61 -6.97
C LEU A 103 6.74 12.98 -6.84
N ASP A 104 6.53 13.44 -5.61
CA ASP A 104 6.00 14.78 -5.35
C ASP A 104 6.98 15.86 -5.83
N ASP A 105 8.27 15.73 -5.49
CA ASP A 105 9.30 16.64 -5.94
C ASP A 105 9.43 16.64 -7.48
N ALA A 106 9.38 15.46 -8.10
CA ALA A 106 9.39 15.34 -9.56
C ALA A 106 8.18 16.03 -10.22
N ASN A 107 6.97 15.86 -9.65
CA ASN A 107 5.77 16.52 -10.16
C ASN A 107 5.80 18.06 -10.00
N LYS A 108 6.47 18.55 -8.97
CA LYS A 108 6.66 19.99 -8.71
C LYS A 108 7.83 20.60 -9.50
N GLY A 109 8.54 19.80 -10.30
CA GLY A 109 9.73 20.25 -11.05
C GLY A 109 10.95 20.52 -10.18
N ASN A 110 10.96 20.05 -8.94
CA ASN A 110 12.09 20.17 -8.03
C ASN A 110 13.21 19.17 -8.39
N GLN A 111 14.43 19.43 -7.89
CA GLN A 111 15.49 18.45 -8.00
C GLN A 111 15.14 17.18 -7.23
N VAL A 112 15.10 16.07 -7.97
CA VAL A 112 14.78 14.75 -7.41
C VAL A 112 16.04 14.14 -6.81
N SER A 113 16.03 13.89 -5.50
CA SER A 113 17.13 13.24 -4.79
C SER A 113 16.59 12.34 -3.67
N TRP A 114 16.98 11.07 -3.70
CA TRP A 114 16.61 10.11 -2.64
C TRP A 114 17.13 10.55 -1.26
N LYS A 115 18.29 11.21 -1.18
CA LYS A 115 18.88 11.71 0.08
C LYS A 115 18.04 12.83 0.70
N SER A 116 17.62 13.81 -0.13
CA SER A 116 16.74 14.90 0.32
C SER A 116 15.40 14.35 0.78
N ALA A 117 14.79 13.46 0.01
CA ALA A 117 13.51 12.82 0.37
C ALA A 117 13.62 12.00 1.66
N THR A 118 14.74 11.27 1.87
CA THR A 118 14.99 10.53 3.12
C THR A 118 15.11 11.49 4.30
N GLY A 119 15.84 12.58 4.16
CA GLY A 119 15.96 13.60 5.22
C GLY A 119 14.60 14.20 5.61
N TYR A 120 13.75 14.50 4.61
CA TYR A 120 12.42 15.01 4.84
C TYR A 120 11.53 14.02 5.63
N VAL A 121 11.52 12.75 5.22
CA VAL A 121 10.73 11.69 5.87
C VAL A 121 11.26 11.42 7.28
N TRP A 122 12.58 11.42 7.47
CA TRP A 122 13.21 11.21 8.78
C TRP A 122 12.83 12.29 9.79
N ASN A 123 12.84 13.55 9.37
CA ASN A 123 12.47 14.67 10.23
C ASN A 123 10.98 14.63 10.68
N ARG A 124 10.14 13.87 9.97
CA ARG A 124 8.71 13.72 10.27
C ARG A 124 8.33 12.32 10.79
N ILE A 125 9.30 11.52 11.22
CA ILE A 125 9.11 10.10 11.58
C ILE A 125 7.98 9.89 12.59
N TRP A 126 7.93 10.69 13.65
CA TRP A 126 6.91 10.55 14.69
C TRP A 126 5.51 10.87 14.19
N SER A 127 5.38 11.88 13.35
CA SER A 127 4.10 12.21 12.70
C SER A 127 3.65 11.11 11.75
N ILE A 128 4.57 10.49 11.03
CA ILE A 128 4.33 9.38 10.12
C ILE A 128 3.86 8.14 10.89
N ILE A 129 4.55 7.78 11.96
CA ILE A 129 4.15 6.66 12.82
C ILE A 129 2.74 6.92 13.39
N GLY A 130 2.51 8.12 13.93
CA GLY A 130 1.21 8.52 14.47
C GLY A 130 0.10 8.46 13.41
N LEU A 131 0.35 8.95 12.19
CA LEU A 131 -0.60 8.87 11.07
C LEU A 131 -0.95 7.39 10.78
N ASN A 132 0.06 6.56 10.63
CA ASN A 132 -0.17 5.16 10.26
C ASN A 132 -0.89 4.38 11.37
N ILE A 133 -0.59 4.61 12.63
CA ILE A 133 -1.35 4.02 13.76
C ILE A 133 -2.83 4.43 13.66
N LEU A 134 -3.12 5.72 13.47
CA LEU A 134 -4.50 6.20 13.34
C LEU A 134 -5.20 5.63 12.10
N VAL A 135 -4.51 5.60 10.96
CA VAL A 135 -5.05 5.00 9.72
C VAL A 135 -5.36 3.52 9.93
N TRP A 136 -4.46 2.76 10.54
CA TRP A 136 -4.69 1.36 10.85
C TRP A 136 -5.86 1.14 11.81
N LEU A 137 -6.01 1.98 12.84
CA LEU A 137 -7.15 1.93 13.76
C LEU A 137 -8.47 2.19 13.01
N ILE A 138 -8.50 3.19 12.13
CA ILE A 138 -9.69 3.51 11.31
C ILE A 138 -10.02 2.34 10.37
N LEU A 139 -9.05 1.83 9.64
CA LEU A 139 -9.24 0.75 8.67
C LEU A 139 -9.62 -0.56 9.35
N PHE A 140 -8.97 -0.90 10.47
CA PHE A 140 -9.28 -2.07 11.27
C PHE A 140 -10.69 -1.98 11.87
N GLY A 141 -11.04 -0.83 12.45
CA GLY A 141 -12.38 -0.59 12.99
C GLY A 141 -13.46 -0.70 11.92
N THR A 142 -13.20 -0.15 10.73
CA THR A 142 -14.12 -0.26 9.58
C THR A 142 -14.27 -1.71 9.14
N LEU A 143 -13.15 -2.42 8.94
CA LEU A 143 -13.17 -3.83 8.53
C LEU A 143 -13.89 -4.71 9.57
N PHE A 144 -13.57 -4.52 10.85
CA PHE A 144 -14.21 -5.24 11.96
C PHE A 144 -15.74 -5.01 11.96
N SER A 145 -16.18 -3.75 11.81
CA SER A 145 -17.58 -3.41 11.73
C SER A 145 -18.29 -4.09 10.55
N VAL A 146 -17.65 -4.10 9.38
CA VAL A 146 -18.18 -4.78 8.18
C VAL A 146 -18.26 -6.29 8.39
N VAL A 147 -17.25 -6.92 8.99
CA VAL A 147 -17.26 -8.36 9.30
C VAL A 147 -18.41 -8.70 10.27
N VAL A 148 -18.55 -7.93 11.34
CA VAL A 148 -19.65 -8.14 12.33
C VAL A 148 -21.01 -7.97 11.68
N LEU A 149 -21.24 -6.88 10.93
CA LEU A 149 -22.50 -6.64 10.22
C LEU A 149 -22.81 -7.74 9.20
N SER A 150 -21.80 -8.18 8.45
CA SER A 150 -21.94 -9.29 7.51
C SER A 150 -22.29 -10.60 8.20
N GLY A 151 -21.67 -10.89 9.35
CA GLY A 151 -21.99 -12.05 10.18
C GLY A 151 -23.42 -12.02 10.71
N VAL A 152 -23.86 -10.88 11.24
CA VAL A 152 -25.25 -10.69 11.69
C VAL A 152 -26.23 -10.90 10.53
N LEU A 153 -25.95 -10.31 9.36
CA LEU A 153 -26.80 -10.49 8.17
C LEU A 153 -26.91 -11.95 7.76
N MET A 154 -25.81 -12.71 7.77
CA MET A 154 -25.81 -14.14 7.45
C MET A 154 -26.66 -14.94 8.44
N ILE A 155 -26.54 -14.67 9.74
CA ILE A 155 -27.31 -15.35 10.79
C ILE A 155 -28.80 -15.06 10.65
N VAL A 156 -29.18 -13.77 10.54
CA VAL A 156 -30.58 -13.34 10.46
C VAL A 156 -31.29 -13.88 9.20
N THR A 157 -30.56 -14.03 8.10
CA THR A 157 -31.10 -14.52 6.83
C THR A 157 -30.87 -16.01 6.59
N PHE A 158 -30.51 -16.77 7.63
CA PHE A 158 -30.23 -18.20 7.53
C PHE A 158 -29.24 -18.56 6.41
N GLY A 159 -28.22 -17.72 6.22
CA GLY A 159 -27.18 -17.91 5.23
C GLY A 159 -27.43 -17.28 3.85
N ILE A 160 -28.66 -16.93 3.49
CA ILE A 160 -28.97 -16.30 2.18
C ILE A 160 -28.24 -14.96 2.03
N GLY A 161 -28.07 -14.22 3.11
CA GLY A 161 -27.34 -12.97 3.14
C GLY A 161 -25.87 -13.07 2.73
N ALA A 162 -25.29 -14.27 2.73
CA ALA A 162 -23.92 -14.51 2.28
C ALA A 162 -23.69 -14.09 0.81
N ILE A 163 -24.73 -14.21 -0.03
CA ILE A 163 -24.68 -13.82 -1.45
C ILE A 163 -24.32 -12.33 -1.60
N ILE A 164 -24.77 -11.48 -0.68
CA ILE A 164 -24.48 -10.03 -0.69
C ILE A 164 -23.29 -9.72 0.21
N ALA A 165 -23.21 -10.33 1.40
CA ALA A 165 -22.20 -10.04 2.40
C ALA A 165 -20.79 -10.39 1.93
N ILE A 166 -20.58 -11.53 1.26
CA ILE A 166 -19.26 -11.96 0.79
C ILE A 166 -18.70 -11.03 -0.30
N PRO A 167 -19.41 -10.71 -1.39
CA PRO A 167 -18.92 -9.76 -2.39
C PRO A 167 -18.64 -8.37 -1.79
N PHE A 168 -19.49 -7.90 -0.87
CA PHE A 168 -19.30 -6.63 -0.19
C PHE A 168 -18.03 -6.63 0.69
N LEU A 169 -17.80 -7.67 1.46
CA LEU A 169 -16.61 -7.84 2.28
C LEU A 169 -15.33 -7.86 1.41
N VAL A 170 -15.36 -8.61 0.30
CA VAL A 170 -14.25 -8.65 -0.66
C VAL A 170 -13.99 -7.26 -1.24
N ALA A 171 -15.03 -6.53 -1.63
CA ALA A 171 -14.88 -5.17 -2.15
C ALA A 171 -14.23 -4.22 -1.12
N VAL A 172 -14.62 -4.30 0.15
CA VAL A 172 -14.04 -3.51 1.24
C VAL A 172 -12.56 -3.87 1.44
N ILE A 173 -12.22 -5.15 1.51
CA ILE A 173 -10.83 -5.61 1.68
C ILE A 173 -9.94 -5.10 0.54
N VAL A 174 -10.42 -5.20 -0.70
CA VAL A 174 -9.70 -4.72 -1.88
C VAL A 174 -9.45 -3.21 -1.84
N MET A 175 -10.37 -2.45 -1.27
CA MET A 175 -10.24 -0.98 -1.13
C MET A 175 -9.31 -0.55 0.01
N VAL A 176 -9.05 -1.39 1.00
CA VAL A 176 -8.18 -1.04 2.15
C VAL A 176 -6.77 -0.68 1.71
N ILE A 177 -6.19 -1.41 0.74
CA ILE A 177 -4.81 -1.21 0.29
C ILE A 177 -4.62 0.18 -0.34
N PRO A 178 -5.33 0.57 -1.41
CA PRO A 178 -5.16 1.89 -2.00
C PRO A 178 -5.59 3.02 -1.06
N LEU A 179 -6.55 2.77 -0.18
CA LEU A 179 -7.00 3.76 0.79
C LEU A 179 -5.91 4.07 1.83
N SER A 180 -5.22 3.06 2.37
CA SER A 180 -4.11 3.27 3.30
C SER A 180 -2.98 4.08 2.66
N SER A 181 -2.64 3.76 1.41
CA SER A 181 -1.62 4.48 0.65
C SER A 181 -2.05 5.92 0.31
N LEU A 182 -3.35 6.16 0.14
CA LEU A 182 -3.91 7.47 -0.13
C LEU A 182 -3.69 8.45 1.05
N PHE A 183 -3.89 8.00 2.30
CA PHE A 183 -3.59 8.81 3.49
C PHE A 183 -2.13 9.25 3.52
N ASN A 184 -1.22 8.34 3.21
CA ASN A 184 0.21 8.61 3.16
C ASN A 184 0.56 9.59 2.04
N SER A 185 -0.03 9.44 0.86
CA SER A 185 0.15 10.37 -0.27
C SER A 185 -0.36 11.77 0.08
N MET A 186 -1.54 11.89 0.71
CA MET A 186 -2.09 13.17 1.18
C MET A 186 -1.16 13.86 2.18
N PHE A 187 -0.62 13.11 3.12
CA PHE A 187 0.29 13.64 4.15
C PHE A 187 1.58 14.21 3.55
N ILE A 188 2.17 13.52 2.59
CA ILE A 188 3.45 13.92 1.98
C ILE A 188 3.26 15.04 0.96
N VAL A 189 2.30 14.90 0.03
CA VAL A 189 2.11 15.83 -1.10
C VAL A 189 1.69 17.21 -0.64
N ASN A 190 0.86 17.29 0.38
CA ASN A 190 0.31 18.56 0.88
C ASN A 190 1.00 19.06 2.15
N GLU A 191 2.03 18.34 2.63
CA GLU A 191 2.78 18.69 3.85
C GLU A 191 1.90 18.93 5.10
N LEU A 192 0.76 18.25 5.15
CA LEU A 192 -0.28 18.43 6.16
C LEU A 192 0.15 17.89 7.54
N ARG A 193 -0.58 18.30 8.56
CA ARG A 193 -0.56 17.63 9.86
C ARG A 193 -1.35 16.31 9.81
N VAL A 194 -1.11 15.43 10.77
CA VAL A 194 -1.74 14.08 10.81
C VAL A 194 -3.28 14.16 10.73
N THR A 195 -3.89 14.99 11.58
CA THR A 195 -5.35 15.14 11.63
C THR A 195 -5.92 15.79 10.39
N GLU A 196 -5.21 16.74 9.80
CA GLU A 196 -5.58 17.40 8.55
C GLU A 196 -5.52 16.44 7.37
N SER A 197 -4.47 15.63 7.29
CA SER A 197 -4.34 14.60 6.25
C SER A 197 -5.50 13.61 6.28
N ILE A 198 -5.91 13.16 7.47
CA ILE A 198 -7.07 12.29 7.63
C ILE A 198 -8.35 12.99 7.15
N LYS A 199 -8.58 14.23 7.61
CA LYS A 199 -9.76 15.02 7.24
C LYS A 199 -9.83 15.24 5.72
N GLU A 200 -8.73 15.69 5.11
CA GLU A 200 -8.66 15.96 3.67
C GLU A 200 -8.85 14.68 2.84
N THR A 201 -8.31 13.54 3.30
CA THR A 201 -8.56 12.26 2.63
C THR A 201 -10.04 11.90 2.65
N PHE A 202 -10.74 12.10 3.77
CA PHE A 202 -12.20 11.86 3.81
C PHE A 202 -12.98 12.85 2.95
N LEU A 203 -12.52 14.09 2.78
CA LEU A 203 -13.16 15.06 1.90
C LEU A 203 -13.12 14.64 0.42
N LEU A 204 -12.16 13.78 0.01
CA LEU A 204 -12.15 13.19 -1.34
C LEU A 204 -13.38 12.31 -1.62
N PHE A 205 -14.04 11.82 -0.58
CA PHE A 205 -15.27 11.04 -0.65
C PHE A 205 -16.55 11.86 -0.47
N LYS A 206 -16.45 13.19 -0.49
CA LYS A 206 -17.59 14.10 -0.38
C LYS A 206 -18.62 13.88 -1.51
N LYS A 207 -19.88 14.20 -1.20
CA LYS A 207 -20.99 14.17 -2.17
C LYS A 207 -20.63 14.95 -3.45
N GLY A 208 -20.73 14.29 -4.59
CA GLY A 208 -20.33 14.81 -5.91
C GLY A 208 -19.03 14.20 -6.46
N TYR A 209 -18.09 13.82 -5.61
CA TYR A 209 -16.83 13.18 -6.02
C TYR A 209 -16.76 11.70 -5.67
N PHE A 210 -17.67 11.21 -4.85
CA PHE A 210 -17.67 9.84 -4.29
C PHE A 210 -17.46 8.76 -5.35
N TRP A 211 -18.34 8.68 -6.34
CA TRP A 211 -18.27 7.65 -7.38
C TRP A 211 -17.04 7.78 -8.27
N SER A 212 -16.60 9.02 -8.56
CA SER A 212 -15.37 9.23 -9.31
C SER A 212 -14.13 8.82 -8.52
N THR A 213 -14.11 9.07 -7.20
CA THR A 213 -13.02 8.64 -6.32
C THR A 213 -12.98 7.11 -6.21
N ILE A 214 -14.12 6.48 -5.92
CA ILE A 214 -14.21 5.01 -5.86
C ILE A 214 -13.83 4.40 -7.19
N GLY A 215 -14.32 4.92 -8.32
CA GLY A 215 -13.99 4.39 -9.64
C GLY A 215 -12.50 4.45 -9.95
N LYS A 216 -11.81 5.54 -9.62
CA LYS A 216 -10.36 5.68 -9.80
C LYS A 216 -9.56 4.74 -8.87
N LEU A 217 -9.98 4.59 -7.61
CA LEU A 217 -9.36 3.65 -6.68
C LEU A 217 -9.63 2.19 -7.08
N ALA A 218 -10.85 1.87 -7.51
CA ALA A 218 -11.20 0.53 -8.00
C ALA A 218 -10.40 0.15 -9.25
N ALA A 219 -10.13 1.10 -10.15
CA ALA A 219 -9.33 0.86 -11.34
C ALA A 219 -7.91 0.40 -10.98
N ILE A 220 -7.22 1.13 -10.07
CA ILE A 220 -5.86 0.72 -9.67
C ILE A 220 -5.87 -0.58 -8.87
N SER A 221 -6.89 -0.81 -8.03
CA SER A 221 -7.05 -2.06 -7.31
C SER A 221 -7.30 -3.23 -8.24
N GLY A 222 -8.13 -3.05 -9.27
CA GLY A 222 -8.39 -4.06 -10.30
C GLY A 222 -7.14 -4.43 -11.07
N ILE A 223 -6.32 -3.44 -11.45
CA ILE A 223 -5.01 -3.69 -12.09
C ILE A 223 -4.09 -4.46 -11.15
N TYR A 224 -4.02 -4.07 -9.87
CA TYR A 224 -3.20 -4.75 -8.86
C TYR A 224 -3.61 -6.23 -8.71
N ILE A 225 -4.91 -6.50 -8.63
CA ILE A 225 -5.45 -7.87 -8.55
C ILE A 225 -5.13 -8.65 -9.83
N GLY A 226 -5.40 -8.07 -11.00
CA GLY A 226 -5.12 -8.73 -12.29
C GLY A 226 -3.65 -9.12 -12.43
N VAL A 227 -2.73 -8.21 -12.11
CA VAL A 227 -1.30 -8.50 -12.10
C VAL A 227 -0.95 -9.55 -11.05
N SER A 228 -1.55 -9.51 -9.86
CA SER A 228 -1.30 -10.49 -8.80
C SER A 228 -1.75 -11.89 -9.19
N VAL A 229 -2.86 -12.03 -9.91
CA VAL A 229 -3.32 -13.32 -10.46
C VAL A 229 -2.32 -13.85 -11.50
N VAL A 230 -1.88 -13.01 -12.43
CA VAL A 230 -0.86 -13.39 -13.42
C VAL A 230 0.44 -13.81 -12.75
N LEU A 231 0.92 -13.05 -11.77
CA LEU A 231 2.13 -13.39 -11.00
C LEU A 231 1.97 -14.70 -10.23
N GLY A 232 0.74 -15.01 -9.75
CA GLY A 232 0.42 -16.27 -9.09
C GLY A 232 0.64 -17.49 -9.98
N ILE A 233 0.41 -17.36 -11.29
CA ILE A 233 0.63 -18.47 -12.25
C ILE A 233 2.13 -18.82 -12.33
N PHE A 234 3.02 -17.85 -12.25
CA PHE A 234 4.46 -18.10 -12.29
C PHE A 234 4.96 -18.86 -11.06
N GLN A 235 4.23 -18.90 -9.95
CA GLN A 235 4.61 -19.63 -8.74
C GLN A 235 4.63 -21.16 -8.93
N VAL A 236 4.10 -21.67 -10.05
CA VAL A 236 4.23 -23.08 -10.44
C VAL A 236 5.70 -23.48 -10.61
N VAL A 237 6.59 -22.54 -10.97
CA VAL A 237 8.04 -22.75 -11.03
C VAL A 237 8.68 -22.19 -9.77
N PRO A 238 9.10 -23.04 -8.78
CA PRO A 238 9.33 -22.60 -7.40
C PRO A 238 10.31 -21.42 -7.24
N VAL A 239 11.51 -21.49 -7.81
CA VAL A 239 12.53 -20.45 -7.63
C VAL A 239 12.28 -19.23 -8.53
N ILE A 240 12.07 -19.47 -9.81
CA ILE A 240 11.87 -18.41 -10.82
C ILE A 240 10.56 -17.68 -10.52
N GLY A 241 9.49 -18.41 -10.25
CA GLY A 241 8.19 -17.85 -9.94
C GLY A 241 8.21 -17.01 -8.66
N PHE A 242 8.97 -17.40 -7.65
CA PHE A 242 9.16 -16.62 -6.43
C PHE A 242 9.83 -15.27 -6.73
N ILE A 243 10.94 -15.27 -7.49
CA ILE A 243 11.67 -14.04 -7.87
C ILE A 243 10.77 -13.12 -8.71
N VAL A 244 10.12 -13.67 -9.74
CA VAL A 244 9.21 -12.91 -10.61
C VAL A 244 8.05 -12.30 -9.82
N THR A 245 7.50 -13.05 -8.88
CA THR A 245 6.40 -12.56 -8.03
C THR A 245 6.85 -11.41 -7.12
N ILE A 246 8.02 -11.50 -6.51
CA ILE A 246 8.56 -10.43 -5.66
C ILE A 246 8.80 -9.17 -6.50
N LEU A 247 9.51 -9.28 -7.61
CA LEU A 247 9.81 -8.14 -8.48
C LEU A 247 8.53 -7.51 -9.04
N GLY A 248 7.58 -8.33 -9.46
CA GLY A 248 6.30 -7.86 -9.96
C GLY A 248 5.46 -7.13 -8.90
N ARG A 249 5.45 -7.62 -7.66
CA ARG A 249 4.77 -6.94 -6.54
C ARG A 249 5.43 -5.61 -6.18
N ILE A 250 6.77 -5.55 -6.18
CA ILE A 250 7.50 -4.29 -5.97
C ILE A 250 7.14 -3.29 -7.06
N ALA A 251 7.21 -3.69 -8.32
CA ALA A 251 6.87 -2.83 -9.45
C ALA A 251 5.43 -2.31 -9.38
N MET A 252 4.46 -3.19 -9.06
CA MET A 252 3.06 -2.80 -8.87
C MET A 252 2.85 -1.87 -7.68
N SER A 253 3.55 -2.10 -6.58
CA SER A 253 3.49 -1.20 -5.41
C SER A 253 3.97 0.21 -5.78
N ILE A 254 5.11 0.32 -6.45
CA ILE A 254 5.66 1.60 -6.93
C ILE A 254 4.67 2.28 -7.89
N TYR A 255 4.14 1.53 -8.84
CA TYR A 255 3.16 2.06 -9.79
C TYR A 255 1.89 2.58 -9.10
N THR A 256 1.40 1.86 -8.09
CA THR A 256 0.26 2.29 -7.27
C THR A 256 0.56 3.61 -6.55
N ILE A 257 1.76 3.76 -5.98
CA ILE A 257 2.19 5.00 -5.34
C ILE A 257 2.23 6.15 -6.35
N CYS A 258 2.80 5.93 -7.55
CA CYS A 258 2.81 6.91 -8.63
C CYS A 258 1.39 7.36 -9.01
N TYR A 259 0.49 6.41 -9.17
CA TYR A 259 -0.91 6.67 -9.52
C TYR A 259 -1.63 7.49 -8.43
N LEU A 260 -1.48 7.09 -7.16
CA LEU A 260 -2.12 7.78 -6.04
C LEU A 260 -1.57 9.20 -5.85
N ASN A 261 -0.29 9.41 -6.11
CA ASN A 261 0.33 10.73 -6.06
C ASN A 261 -0.31 11.67 -7.10
N ILE A 262 -0.46 11.20 -8.35
CA ILE A 262 -1.15 11.96 -9.41
C ILE A 262 -2.62 12.17 -9.05
N PHE A 263 -3.29 11.16 -8.49
CA PHE A 263 -4.68 11.26 -8.06
C PHE A 263 -4.87 12.38 -7.00
N VAL A 264 -3.99 12.42 -5.99
CA VAL A 264 -4.02 13.46 -4.96
C VAL A 264 -3.82 14.85 -5.58
N LEU A 265 -2.82 15.00 -6.43
CA LEU A 265 -2.54 16.26 -7.11
C LEU A 265 -3.69 16.72 -8.02
N ASP A 266 -4.32 15.80 -8.77
CA ASP A 266 -5.48 16.10 -9.62
C ASP A 266 -6.69 16.60 -8.81
N ARG A 267 -6.86 16.09 -7.57
CA ARG A 267 -7.97 16.45 -6.70
C ARG A 267 -7.74 17.72 -5.89
N MET A 268 -6.50 18.06 -5.59
CA MET A 268 -6.13 19.20 -4.75
C MET A 268 -5.83 20.46 -5.56
N LYS A 269 -5.94 20.42 -6.88
CA LYS A 269 -5.80 21.64 -7.70
C LYS A 269 -6.82 22.69 -7.23
N PRO A 270 -6.38 23.81 -6.65
CA PRO A 270 -7.23 24.99 -6.63
C PRO A 270 -7.50 25.34 -8.10
N ASN A 271 -8.66 25.90 -8.37
CA ASN A 271 -9.22 26.23 -9.68
C ASN A 271 -8.39 27.25 -10.51
N ASN A 272 -7.11 27.40 -10.26
CA ASN A 272 -6.18 28.27 -10.95
C ASN A 272 -4.94 27.49 -11.38
N ASN A 273 -4.81 27.24 -12.67
CA ASN A 273 -3.62 27.11 -13.53
C ASN A 273 -2.24 26.90 -12.87
N LEU A 274 -2.11 26.06 -11.83
CA LEU A 274 -0.82 25.77 -11.18
C LEU A 274 0.06 24.79 -11.97
N PHE A 275 -0.50 24.15 -13.00
CA PHE A 275 0.31 23.58 -14.05
C PHE A 275 0.32 24.59 -15.20
N GLY A 276 1.28 25.48 -15.19
CA GLY A 276 1.62 26.20 -16.41
C GLY A 276 1.81 25.18 -17.53
N ASP A 277 1.50 25.60 -18.77
CA ASP A 277 1.64 24.83 -20.01
C ASP A 277 3.03 24.25 -20.28
N ASN A 278 3.92 24.24 -19.29
CA ASN A 278 5.28 23.72 -19.30
C ASN A 278 5.39 22.23 -18.91
N PHE A 279 4.28 21.48 -18.87
CA PHE A 279 4.41 20.04 -19.03
C PHE A 279 4.84 19.83 -20.49
N ILE A 280 6.15 19.82 -20.69
CA ILE A 280 6.80 19.36 -21.91
C ILE A 280 6.08 18.06 -22.29
N ASP A 281 5.23 18.13 -23.32
CA ASP A 281 4.83 16.94 -24.05
C ASP A 281 6.14 16.23 -24.40
N PRO A 282 6.40 15.04 -23.91
CA PRO A 282 7.53 14.29 -24.43
C PRO A 282 7.20 14.07 -25.89
N ILE A 283 7.89 14.83 -26.72
CA ILE A 283 7.97 14.72 -28.17
C ILE A 283 7.83 13.24 -28.55
N ILE A 284 6.86 13.00 -29.42
CA ILE A 284 6.62 11.85 -30.28
C ILE A 284 7.86 11.05 -30.61
#